data_e682c0ee83639cc3f668e335803b2b69
#
_entry.id   e682c0ee83639cc3f668e335803b2b69
#
_cell.length_a   1.000
_cell.length_b   1.000
_cell.length_c   1.000
_cell.angle_alpha   90.00
_cell.angle_beta   90.00
_cell.angle_gamma   90.00
#
_symmetry.space_group_name_H-M   'P 1'
#
loop_
_entity.id
_entity.type
_entity.pdbx_description
1 polymer ?
#
loop_
_entity_poly.entity_id
_entity_poly.type
_entity_poly.pdbx_seq_one_letter_code
_entity_poly.pdbx_strand_id
1 'polypeptide(L)'
;KMKFVNHHVAHALSSYYVSGYDHSNIVSLDGYGGSESGILAIGEGDELRVVKSVPNRNSWGHLYSEITRMLGFKSHSDEGKVMGLAAYGQHDEKEFTFIDWDRDIPLIDKKGFKKYLSGLTQRKKGEELNQRHKNLAATVQHTLEKATLQMSSYLYNMTGSKNLCVSGGCALN
;
A
#
# COMPACT_ATOMS: atom_id res chain seq x y z
N LYS A 1 5.67 22.17 -26.00
CA LYS A 1 5.16 22.67 -24.71
C LYS A 1 5.09 21.46 -23.75
N MET A 2 5.82 21.53 -22.63
CA MET A 2 5.81 20.46 -21.63
C MET A 2 4.45 20.43 -20.93
N LYS A 3 3.87 19.23 -20.71
CA LYS A 3 2.65 19.04 -19.93
C LYS A 3 2.99 18.24 -18.69
N PHE A 4 2.45 18.61 -17.54
CA PHE A 4 2.61 17.88 -16.28
C PHE A 4 1.31 17.13 -15.99
N VAL A 5 1.44 15.89 -15.54
CA VAL A 5 0.34 15.02 -15.10
C VAL A 5 0.58 14.65 -13.64
N ASN A 6 -0.47 14.55 -12.84
CA ASN A 6 -0.35 14.07 -11.47
C ASN A 6 0.23 12.65 -11.46
N HIS A 7 1.15 12.38 -10.54
CA HIS A 7 1.89 11.11 -10.44
C HIS A 7 0.95 9.89 -10.36
N HIS A 8 -0.03 9.93 -9.46
CA HIS A 8 -0.96 8.80 -9.28
C HIS A 8 -1.98 8.68 -10.42
N VAL A 9 -2.36 9.80 -11.04
CA VAL A 9 -3.17 9.77 -12.26
C VAL A 9 -2.39 9.11 -13.39
N ALA A 10 -1.08 9.39 -13.53
CA ALA A 10 -0.24 8.71 -14.53
C ALA A 10 -0.17 7.19 -14.28
N HIS A 11 0.00 6.76 -13.02
CA HIS A 11 -0.06 5.35 -12.65
C HIS A 11 -1.42 4.73 -12.97
N ALA A 12 -2.52 5.37 -12.61
CA ALA A 12 -3.87 4.88 -12.87
C ALA A 12 -4.14 4.72 -14.37
N LEU A 13 -3.80 5.73 -15.18
CA LEU A 13 -3.96 5.69 -16.64
C LEU A 13 -3.09 4.61 -17.28
N SER A 14 -1.85 4.43 -16.79
CA SER A 14 -0.94 3.41 -17.34
C SER A 14 -1.46 1.99 -17.15
N SER A 15 -2.17 1.69 -16.07
CA SER A 15 -2.79 0.38 -15.86
C SER A 15 -4.14 0.26 -16.57
N TYR A 16 -4.95 1.31 -16.58
CA TYR A 16 -6.28 1.29 -17.15
C TYR A 16 -6.26 1.18 -18.68
N TYR A 17 -5.51 2.03 -19.38
CA TYR A 17 -5.51 2.04 -20.85
C TYR A 17 -4.91 0.77 -21.49
N VAL A 18 -4.05 0.05 -20.78
CA VAL A 18 -3.51 -1.22 -21.28
C VAL A 18 -4.34 -2.44 -20.86
N SER A 19 -5.33 -2.26 -19.98
CA SER A 19 -6.16 -3.35 -19.46
C SER A 19 -7.14 -3.92 -20.50
N GLY A 20 -7.53 -3.12 -21.48
CA GLY A 20 -8.59 -3.45 -22.43
C GLY A 20 -10.02 -3.38 -21.86
N TYR A 21 -10.19 -2.83 -20.65
CA TYR A 21 -11.52 -2.65 -20.04
C TYR A 21 -12.13 -1.30 -20.44
N ASP A 22 -13.39 -1.32 -20.88
CA ASP A 22 -14.18 -0.08 -21.08
C ASP A 22 -14.62 0.55 -19.75
N HIS A 23 -14.73 -0.26 -18.69
CA HIS A 23 -15.07 0.18 -17.34
C HIS A 23 -14.25 -0.61 -16.31
N SER A 24 -13.60 0.08 -15.39
CA SER A 24 -12.79 -0.57 -14.33
C SER A 24 -12.69 0.29 -13.07
N ASN A 25 -12.66 -0.37 -11.91
CA ASN A 25 -12.16 0.20 -10.66
C ASN A 25 -10.63 0.28 -10.72
N ILE A 26 -10.05 1.31 -10.13
CA ILE A 26 -8.61 1.53 -10.17
C ILE A 26 -8.10 1.86 -8.76
N VAL A 27 -7.14 1.10 -8.28
CA VAL A 27 -6.42 1.35 -7.03
C VAL A 27 -4.96 1.61 -7.37
N SER A 28 -4.50 2.85 -7.16
CA SER A 28 -3.09 3.23 -7.32
C SER A 28 -2.50 3.55 -5.95
N LEU A 29 -1.53 2.78 -5.49
CA LEU A 29 -0.86 2.96 -4.19
C LEU A 29 0.65 2.96 -4.36
N ASP A 30 1.29 3.91 -3.70
CA ASP A 30 2.74 4.11 -3.73
C ASP A 30 3.29 4.51 -2.35
N GLY A 31 4.59 4.67 -2.24
CA GLY A 31 5.24 5.30 -1.08
C GLY A 31 4.92 6.79 -1.00
N TYR A 32 5.22 7.52 -2.08
CA TYR A 32 5.01 8.95 -2.24
C TYR A 32 4.78 9.32 -3.71
N GLY A 33 3.97 10.35 -3.95
CA GLY A 33 3.72 10.90 -5.28
C GLY A 33 3.23 12.35 -5.23
N GLY A 34 4.08 13.28 -4.78
CA GLY A 34 3.69 14.66 -4.52
C GLY A 34 3.04 14.81 -3.14
N SER A 35 1.78 15.31 -3.07
CA SER A 35 1.02 15.45 -1.81
C SER A 35 0.29 14.19 -1.37
N GLU A 36 0.25 13.17 -2.22
CA GLU A 36 -0.52 11.95 -2.07
C GLU A 36 0.38 10.72 -2.14
N SER A 37 -0.08 9.60 -1.62
CA SER A 37 0.54 8.28 -1.73
C SER A 37 -0.33 7.29 -2.50
N GLY A 38 -1.47 7.72 -3.02
CA GLY A 38 -2.34 6.91 -3.84
C GLY A 38 -3.64 7.59 -4.19
N ILE A 39 -4.38 6.98 -5.10
CA ILE A 39 -5.74 7.35 -5.47
C ILE A 39 -6.61 6.11 -5.67
N LEU A 40 -7.90 6.29 -5.43
CA LEU A 40 -8.96 5.41 -5.87
C LEU A 40 -9.68 6.10 -7.01
N ALA A 41 -9.83 5.44 -8.15
CA ALA A 41 -10.42 6.01 -9.34
C ALA A 41 -11.34 5.02 -10.06
N ILE A 42 -12.12 5.54 -10.99
CA ILE A 42 -12.97 4.77 -11.90
C ILE A 42 -12.58 5.20 -13.31
N GLY A 43 -12.33 4.22 -14.18
CA GLY A 43 -12.16 4.42 -15.61
C GLY A 43 -13.44 4.07 -16.35
N GLU A 44 -13.88 4.93 -17.27
CA GLU A 44 -15.04 4.74 -18.15
C GLU A 44 -14.69 5.25 -19.55
N GLY A 45 -14.53 4.35 -20.53
CA GLY A 45 -14.07 4.71 -21.86
C GLY A 45 -12.72 5.43 -21.81
N ASP A 46 -12.66 6.65 -22.36
CA ASP A 46 -11.45 7.49 -22.34
C ASP A 46 -11.31 8.38 -21.09
N GLU A 47 -12.25 8.28 -20.16
CA GLU A 47 -12.27 9.14 -18.96
C GLU A 47 -11.77 8.41 -17.72
N LEU A 48 -11.09 9.16 -16.85
CA LEU A 48 -10.69 8.71 -15.52
C LEU A 48 -11.21 9.69 -14.47
N ARG A 49 -12.02 9.18 -13.55
CA ARG A 49 -12.58 9.94 -12.45
C ARG A 49 -11.95 9.52 -11.12
N VAL A 50 -11.18 10.42 -10.49
CA VAL A 50 -10.65 10.19 -9.14
C VAL A 50 -11.80 10.27 -8.14
N VAL A 51 -11.98 9.21 -7.35
CA VAL A 51 -13.03 9.07 -6.32
C VAL A 51 -12.52 9.53 -4.97
N LYS A 52 -11.33 9.07 -4.60
CA LYS A 52 -10.66 9.44 -3.34
C LYS A 52 -9.15 9.51 -3.51
N SER A 53 -8.52 10.39 -2.74
CA SER A 53 -7.06 10.47 -2.60
C SER A 53 -6.62 9.87 -1.28
N VAL A 54 -5.48 9.19 -1.29
CA VAL A 54 -4.78 8.69 -0.11
C VAL A 54 -3.64 9.67 0.21
N PRO A 55 -3.75 10.50 1.24
CA PRO A 55 -2.72 11.50 1.54
C PRO A 55 -1.43 10.82 2.04
N ASN A 56 -0.27 11.48 1.86
CA ASN A 56 1.04 10.94 2.29
C ASN A 56 1.11 10.53 3.77
N ARG A 57 0.34 11.19 4.64
CA ARG A 57 0.25 10.78 6.07
C ARG A 57 -0.36 9.40 6.28
N ASN A 58 -1.05 8.86 5.28
CA ASN A 58 -1.72 7.56 5.25
C ASN A 58 -1.06 6.61 4.24
N SER A 59 0.24 6.76 3.99
CA SER A 59 0.96 5.98 3.00
C SER A 59 1.20 4.54 3.45
N TRP A 60 0.61 3.60 2.74
CA TRP A 60 0.77 2.15 2.91
C TRP A 60 2.17 1.70 2.47
N GLY A 61 2.69 2.26 1.39
CA GLY A 61 4.05 2.01 0.93
C GLY A 61 5.09 2.51 1.93
N HIS A 62 4.87 3.69 2.56
CA HIS A 62 5.76 4.18 3.62
C HIS A 62 5.73 3.28 4.87
N LEU A 63 4.54 2.83 5.30
CA LEU A 63 4.41 1.87 6.39
C LEU A 63 5.24 0.61 6.11
N TYR A 64 5.09 0.04 4.91
CA TYR A 64 5.83 -1.15 4.49
C TYR A 64 7.35 -0.90 4.47
N SER A 65 7.79 0.23 3.91
CA SER A 65 9.21 0.61 3.85
C SER A 65 9.84 0.84 5.22
N GLU A 66 9.11 1.40 6.19
CA GLU A 66 9.60 1.56 7.56
C GLU A 66 9.76 0.20 8.27
N ILE A 67 8.82 -0.72 8.10
CA ILE A 67 8.98 -2.09 8.61
C ILE A 67 10.15 -2.79 7.92
N THR A 68 10.32 -2.60 6.61
CA THR A 68 11.50 -3.09 5.85
C THR A 68 12.80 -2.62 6.50
N ARG A 69 12.88 -1.34 6.87
CA ARG A 69 14.03 -0.76 7.57
C ARG A 69 14.22 -1.39 8.97
N MET A 70 13.14 -1.59 9.74
CA MET A 70 13.22 -2.21 11.08
C MET A 70 13.71 -3.66 11.01
N LEU A 71 13.39 -4.36 9.93
CA LEU A 71 13.91 -5.70 9.64
C LEU A 71 15.37 -5.71 9.17
N GLY A 72 16.04 -4.54 9.13
CA GLY A 72 17.45 -4.40 8.78
C GLY A 72 17.73 -4.50 7.27
N PHE A 73 16.69 -4.31 6.45
CA PHE A 73 16.80 -4.21 5.01
C PHE A 73 16.82 -2.75 4.54
N LYS A 74 17.15 -2.52 3.27
CA LYS A 74 17.19 -1.19 2.69
C LYS A 74 15.78 -0.74 2.31
N SER A 75 15.26 0.26 3.04
CA SER A 75 13.99 0.94 2.73
C SER A 75 14.01 1.50 1.31
N HIS A 76 12.88 1.46 0.62
CA HIS A 76 12.69 1.85 -0.78
C HIS A 76 13.51 1.05 -1.81
N SER A 77 13.90 -0.19 -1.47
CA SER A 77 14.69 -1.05 -2.36
C SER A 77 14.50 -2.54 -2.07
N ASP A 78 14.36 -2.94 -0.81
CA ASP A 78 14.37 -4.34 -0.39
C ASP A 78 12.99 -4.84 0.09
N GLU A 79 11.91 -4.13 -0.22
CA GLU A 79 10.54 -4.50 0.16
C GLU A 79 10.18 -5.92 -0.33
N GLY A 80 10.63 -6.30 -1.52
CA GLY A 80 10.47 -7.65 -2.06
C GLY A 80 11.12 -8.75 -1.21
N LYS A 81 12.18 -8.43 -0.44
CA LYS A 81 12.77 -9.38 0.52
C LYS A 81 11.85 -9.60 1.73
N VAL A 82 11.16 -8.54 2.17
CA VAL A 82 10.17 -8.63 3.26
C VAL A 82 8.95 -9.41 2.81
N MET A 83 8.47 -9.19 1.56
CA MET A 83 7.41 -9.99 0.94
C MET A 83 7.78 -11.49 0.93
N GLY A 84 8.99 -11.84 0.47
CA GLY A 84 9.47 -13.23 0.51
C GLY A 84 9.62 -13.78 1.94
N LEU A 85 10.05 -12.95 2.90
CA LEU A 85 10.19 -13.34 4.31
C LEU A 85 8.83 -13.61 4.98
N ALA A 86 7.78 -12.91 4.56
CA ALA A 86 6.43 -13.04 5.10
C ALA A 86 5.89 -14.48 5.02
N ALA A 87 6.27 -15.23 3.98
CA ALA A 87 5.87 -16.63 3.81
C ALA A 87 6.36 -17.58 4.93
N TYR A 88 7.34 -17.15 5.73
CA TYR A 88 7.91 -17.94 6.83
C TYR A 88 7.42 -17.49 8.21
N GLY A 89 6.50 -16.52 8.27
CA GLY A 89 5.94 -15.96 9.50
C GLY A 89 4.46 -16.24 9.68
N GLN A 90 3.96 -15.84 10.83
CA GLN A 90 2.54 -15.79 11.15
C GLN A 90 2.16 -14.35 11.41
N HIS A 91 1.12 -13.85 10.73
CA HIS A 91 0.64 -12.50 10.96
C HIS A 91 -0.13 -12.40 12.28
N ASP A 92 -0.07 -11.22 12.90
CA ASP A 92 -0.88 -10.87 14.05
C ASP A 92 -1.72 -9.62 13.73
N GLU A 93 -3.03 -9.79 13.61
CA GLU A 93 -3.96 -8.68 13.32
C GLU A 93 -3.99 -7.62 14.42
N LYS A 94 -3.55 -7.95 15.62
CA LYS A 94 -3.51 -7.05 16.78
C LYS A 94 -2.20 -6.29 16.91
N GLU A 95 -1.18 -6.63 16.14
CA GLU A 95 0.15 -5.99 16.21
C GLU A 95 0.06 -4.49 15.86
N PHE A 96 -0.69 -4.12 14.81
CA PHE A 96 -0.78 -2.75 14.31
C PHE A 96 -2.04 -2.03 14.81
N THR A 97 -2.12 -1.84 16.13
CA THR A 97 -3.26 -1.16 16.79
C THR A 97 -3.42 0.32 16.44
N PHE A 98 -2.48 0.88 15.71
CA PHE A 98 -2.51 2.26 15.20
C PHE A 98 -3.24 2.40 13.86
N ILE A 99 -3.88 1.34 13.35
CA ILE A 99 -4.67 1.38 12.12
C ILE A 99 -6.15 1.36 12.48
N ASP A 100 -6.87 2.40 12.04
CA ASP A 100 -8.32 2.49 12.12
C ASP A 100 -8.92 1.83 10.87
N TRP A 101 -9.50 0.66 11.05
CA TRP A 101 -10.10 -0.14 9.98
C TRP A 101 -11.58 0.18 9.72
N ASP A 102 -12.22 1.00 10.55
CA ASP A 102 -13.66 1.30 10.48
C ASP A 102 -14.01 2.38 9.43
N ARG A 103 -13.19 2.49 8.38
CA ARG A 103 -13.33 3.50 7.33
C ARG A 103 -13.22 2.88 5.96
N ASP A 104 -13.84 3.49 4.95
CA ASP A 104 -13.72 3.09 3.53
C ASP A 104 -12.25 2.96 3.07
N ILE A 105 -11.43 3.92 3.48
CA ILE A 105 -9.96 3.88 3.37
C ILE A 105 -9.43 3.80 4.79
N PRO A 106 -8.81 2.68 5.21
CA PRO A 106 -8.26 2.55 6.54
C PRO A 106 -7.23 3.64 6.82
N LEU A 107 -7.19 4.15 8.05
CA LEU A 107 -6.32 5.26 8.43
C LEU A 107 -5.19 4.79 9.36
N ILE A 108 -3.98 5.27 9.05
CA ILE A 108 -2.80 5.08 9.89
C ILE A 108 -2.70 6.25 10.88
N ASP A 109 -2.85 5.98 12.18
CA ASP A 109 -2.51 6.97 13.21
C ASP A 109 -1.00 7.18 13.23
N LYS A 110 -0.55 8.32 12.73
CA LYS A 110 0.87 8.67 12.64
C LYS A 110 1.59 8.68 14.00
N LYS A 111 0.90 9.10 15.08
CA LYS A 111 1.49 9.13 16.41
C LYS A 111 1.64 7.70 16.95
N GLY A 112 0.61 6.88 16.81
CA GLY A 112 0.65 5.46 17.18
C GLY A 112 1.70 4.71 16.39
N PHE A 113 1.80 4.91 15.09
CA PHE A 113 2.83 4.30 14.24
C PHE A 113 4.25 4.69 14.68
N LYS A 114 4.50 5.99 14.91
CA LYS A 114 5.80 6.46 15.43
C LYS A 114 6.15 5.84 16.78
N LYS A 115 5.17 5.77 17.69
CA LYS A 115 5.33 5.11 19.00
C LYS A 115 5.66 3.63 18.85
N TYR A 116 4.94 2.93 17.94
CA TYR A 116 5.20 1.53 17.63
C TYR A 116 6.63 1.31 17.15
N LEU A 117 7.08 2.08 16.15
CA LEU A 117 8.46 2.00 15.62
C LEU A 117 9.52 2.25 16.69
N SER A 118 9.29 3.22 17.60
CA SER A 118 10.24 3.51 18.68
C SER A 118 10.34 2.41 19.74
N GLY A 119 9.35 1.54 19.83
CA GLY A 119 9.35 0.34 20.69
C GLY A 119 10.01 -0.88 20.06
N LEU A 120 10.30 -0.85 18.76
CA LEU A 120 10.98 -1.93 18.06
C LEU A 120 12.49 -1.78 18.13
N THR A 121 13.18 -2.91 18.32
CA THR A 121 14.63 -2.98 18.12
C THR A 121 14.92 -3.28 16.66
N GLN A 122 15.60 -2.38 15.96
CA GLN A 122 15.98 -2.60 14.58
C GLN A 122 17.02 -3.73 14.48
N ARG A 123 16.78 -4.70 13.60
CA ARG A 123 17.75 -5.75 13.29
C ARG A 123 18.98 -5.14 12.62
N LYS A 124 20.18 -5.53 13.07
CA LYS A 124 21.43 -5.11 12.45
C LYS A 124 21.72 -5.91 11.19
N LYS A 125 22.41 -5.30 10.25
CA LYS A 125 22.85 -6.00 9.02
C LYS A 125 23.75 -7.19 9.39
N GLY A 126 23.42 -8.37 8.86
CA GLY A 126 24.15 -9.63 9.14
C GLY A 126 23.63 -10.42 10.35
N GLU A 127 22.75 -9.86 11.18
CA GLU A 127 22.06 -10.60 12.23
C GLU A 127 21.13 -11.66 11.64
N GLU A 128 20.98 -12.81 12.31
CA GLU A 128 20.04 -13.84 11.90
C GLU A 128 18.58 -13.38 11.95
N LEU A 129 17.80 -13.83 10.99
CA LEU A 129 16.35 -13.60 10.96
C LEU A 129 15.66 -14.62 11.87
N ASN A 130 15.20 -14.17 13.03
CA ASN A 130 14.45 -14.98 13.98
C ASN A 130 12.93 -15.00 13.67
N GLN A 131 12.17 -15.79 14.43
CA GLN A 131 10.72 -15.95 14.21
C GLN A 131 9.95 -14.64 14.36
N ARG A 132 10.35 -13.73 15.29
CA ARG A 132 9.73 -12.41 15.45
C ARG A 132 9.87 -11.56 14.18
N HIS A 133 11.04 -11.58 13.54
CA HIS A 133 11.26 -10.88 12.27
C HIS A 133 10.37 -11.41 11.15
N LYS A 134 10.21 -12.75 11.07
CA LYS A 134 9.34 -13.41 10.09
C LYS A 134 7.87 -13.05 10.34
N ASN A 135 7.43 -13.05 11.61
CA ASN A 135 6.07 -12.69 11.98
C ASN A 135 5.77 -11.21 11.66
N LEU A 136 6.72 -10.31 11.94
CA LEU A 136 6.56 -8.89 11.60
C LEU A 136 6.46 -8.68 10.07
N ALA A 137 7.23 -9.43 9.29
CA ALA A 137 7.12 -9.43 7.83
C ALA A 137 5.74 -9.94 7.38
N ALA A 138 5.26 -11.04 7.96
CA ALA A 138 3.92 -11.57 7.67
C ALA A 138 2.81 -10.59 8.06
N THR A 139 2.97 -9.89 9.19
CA THR A 139 1.98 -8.91 9.66
C THR A 139 1.89 -7.70 8.73
N VAL A 140 3.03 -7.13 8.29
CA VAL A 140 2.98 -5.98 7.37
C VAL A 140 2.46 -6.37 5.99
N GLN A 141 2.78 -7.59 5.53
CA GLN A 141 2.25 -8.15 4.28
C GLN A 141 0.73 -8.27 4.33
N HIS A 142 0.21 -8.98 5.34
CA HIS A 142 -1.23 -9.13 5.56
C HIS A 142 -1.94 -7.78 5.69
N THR A 143 -1.31 -6.82 6.36
CA THR A 143 -1.85 -5.47 6.54
C THR A 143 -2.01 -4.72 5.21
N LEU A 144 -1.00 -4.78 4.32
CA LEU A 144 -1.07 -4.17 2.99
C LEU A 144 -2.16 -4.83 2.13
N GLU A 145 -2.23 -6.16 2.14
CA GLU A 145 -3.26 -6.93 1.44
C GLU A 145 -4.67 -6.55 1.92
N LYS A 146 -4.90 -6.56 3.24
CA LYS A 146 -6.19 -6.20 3.85
C LYS A 146 -6.61 -4.77 3.48
N ALA A 147 -5.69 -3.81 3.53
CA ALA A 147 -5.97 -2.42 3.16
C ALA A 147 -6.33 -2.29 1.68
N THR A 148 -5.59 -2.97 0.80
CA THR A 148 -5.84 -2.96 -0.65
C THR A 148 -7.18 -3.61 -0.98
N LEU A 149 -7.50 -4.74 -0.36
CA LEU A 149 -8.79 -5.42 -0.51
C LEU A 149 -9.96 -4.55 -0.02
N GLN A 150 -9.81 -3.86 1.10
CA GLN A 150 -10.84 -2.97 1.63
C GLN A 150 -11.12 -1.79 0.69
N MET A 151 -10.06 -1.16 0.16
CA MET A 151 -10.18 -0.08 -0.83
C MET A 151 -10.80 -0.57 -2.15
N SER A 152 -10.43 -1.76 -2.59
CA SER A 152 -11.02 -2.40 -3.78
C SER A 152 -12.50 -2.72 -3.58
N SER A 153 -12.87 -3.24 -2.40
CA SER A 153 -14.25 -3.52 -2.02
C SER A 153 -15.09 -2.25 -1.95
N TYR A 154 -14.53 -1.15 -1.44
CA TYR A 154 -15.18 0.15 -1.45
C TYR A 154 -15.56 0.59 -2.88
N LEU A 155 -14.64 0.49 -3.85
CA LEU A 155 -14.92 0.81 -5.23
C LEU A 155 -15.94 -0.16 -5.84
N TYR A 156 -15.82 -1.45 -5.57
CA TYR A 156 -16.78 -2.46 -6.03
C TYR A 156 -18.21 -2.16 -5.53
N ASN A 157 -18.36 -1.83 -4.27
CA ASN A 157 -19.68 -1.48 -3.70
C ASN A 157 -20.27 -0.21 -4.31
N MET A 158 -19.43 0.70 -4.80
CA MET A 158 -19.86 1.92 -5.48
C MET A 158 -20.28 1.68 -6.93
N THR A 159 -19.60 0.79 -7.65
CA THR A 159 -19.74 0.65 -9.10
C THR A 159 -20.39 -0.65 -9.56
N GLY A 160 -20.30 -1.71 -8.75
CA GLY A 160 -20.62 -3.08 -9.13
C GLY A 160 -19.64 -3.71 -10.14
N SER A 161 -18.61 -2.97 -10.59
CA SER A 161 -17.65 -3.47 -11.57
C SER A 161 -16.74 -4.53 -10.98
N LYS A 162 -16.61 -5.66 -11.67
CA LYS A 162 -15.68 -6.75 -11.33
C LYS A 162 -14.28 -6.55 -11.89
N ASN A 163 -14.09 -5.56 -12.77
CA ASN A 163 -12.80 -5.23 -13.33
C ASN A 163 -12.03 -4.35 -12.35
N LEU A 164 -10.78 -4.68 -12.09
CA LEU A 164 -9.88 -3.96 -11.20
C LEU A 164 -8.52 -3.77 -11.87
N CYS A 165 -8.07 -2.53 -11.93
CA CYS A 165 -6.70 -2.17 -12.28
C CYS A 165 -5.94 -1.76 -11.02
N VAL A 166 -4.73 -2.27 -10.86
CA VAL A 166 -3.86 -1.93 -9.73
C VAL A 166 -2.54 -1.38 -10.26
N SER A 167 -2.02 -0.32 -9.64
CA SER A 167 -0.81 0.36 -10.08
C SER A 167 -0.08 1.08 -8.93
N GLY A 168 1.09 1.64 -9.23
CA GLY A 168 1.98 2.25 -8.24
C GLY A 168 2.95 1.23 -7.65
N GLY A 169 3.92 1.68 -6.85
CA GLY A 169 4.98 0.83 -6.28
C GLY A 169 4.44 -0.32 -5.42
N CYS A 170 3.30 -0.13 -4.71
CA CYS A 170 2.69 -1.20 -3.92
C CYS A 170 2.10 -2.34 -4.79
N ALA A 171 1.84 -2.12 -6.07
CA ALA A 171 1.35 -3.14 -6.99
C ALA A 171 2.43 -4.14 -7.44
N LEU A 172 3.68 -3.92 -7.07
CA LEU A 172 4.78 -4.88 -7.27
C LEU A 172 4.82 -5.98 -6.17
N ASN A 173 3.98 -5.85 -5.19
CA ASN A 173 3.83 -6.79 -4.07
C ASN A 173 2.90 -7.94 -4.43
#